data_cd84f253af3cab4414592a05e238a9e1
#
_entry.id   cd84f253af3cab4414592a05e238a9e1
#
_cell.length_a   1.000
_cell.length_b   1.000
_cell.length_c   1.000
_cell.angle_alpha   90.00
_cell.angle_beta   90.00
_cell.angle_gamma   90.00
#
_symmetry.space_group_name_H-M   'P 1'
#
loop_
_entity.id
_entity.type
_entity.pdbx_description
1 polymer ?
#
loop_
_entity_poly.entity_id
_entity_poly.type
_entity_poly.pdbx_seq_one_letter_code
_entity_poly.pdbx_strand_id
1 'polypeptide(L)'
;MKIDFKGYLLIAFFFICSCSEGSKQDICVLEKGPCVKVIDSIEVLLSAEPLPLQAFKETTFIVQIKGKEVKPNEELILDLTMPGMYMGKNQVVLKRTVAEGEKGALRFTGKGIIPRCPSGKTLWEARVIIPERGTVAFRFHVKY
;
A
#
# COMPACT_ATOMS: atom_id res chain seq x y z
N MET A 1 -71.29 -20.08 -17.91
CA MET A 1 -70.16 -20.95 -17.53
C MET A 1 -68.87 -20.16 -17.71
N LYS A 2 -68.32 -19.64 -16.63
CA LYS A 2 -67.13 -18.72 -16.62
C LYS A 2 -65.88 -19.55 -16.38
N ILE A 3 -64.93 -19.47 -17.27
CA ILE A 3 -63.62 -20.11 -17.14
C ILE A 3 -62.65 -19.01 -16.75
N ASP A 4 -62.22 -19.02 -15.46
CA ASP A 4 -61.21 -18.11 -14.96
C ASP A 4 -59.82 -18.63 -15.36
N PHE A 5 -59.17 -17.87 -16.21
CA PHE A 5 -57.76 -18.11 -16.57
C PHE A 5 -56.85 -17.43 -15.57
N LYS A 6 -56.45 -18.17 -14.53
CA LYS A 6 -55.42 -17.72 -13.61
C LYS A 6 -54.06 -17.74 -14.31
N GLY A 7 -53.60 -16.55 -14.68
CA GLY A 7 -52.26 -16.37 -15.22
C GLY A 7 -51.19 -16.68 -14.21
N TYR A 8 -50.41 -17.70 -14.45
CA TYR A 8 -49.17 -17.97 -13.74
C TYR A 8 -48.09 -16.98 -14.19
N LEU A 9 -47.82 -15.99 -13.34
CA LEU A 9 -46.67 -15.07 -13.50
C LEU A 9 -45.40 -15.79 -13.07
N LEU A 10 -44.69 -16.37 -14.03
CA LEU A 10 -43.36 -16.93 -13.84
C LEU A 10 -42.37 -15.78 -13.60
N ILE A 11 -42.10 -15.49 -12.34
CA ILE A 11 -40.99 -14.59 -11.95
C ILE A 11 -39.69 -15.36 -12.17
N ALA A 12 -39.05 -15.10 -13.31
CA ALA A 12 -37.69 -15.55 -13.58
C ALA A 12 -36.73 -14.77 -12.65
N PHE A 13 -36.29 -15.41 -11.57
CA PHE A 13 -35.28 -14.90 -10.69
C PHE A 13 -33.93 -14.95 -11.43
N PHE A 14 -33.55 -13.82 -12.04
CA PHE A 14 -32.21 -13.66 -12.59
C PHE A 14 -31.21 -13.62 -11.43
N PHE A 15 -30.57 -14.75 -11.15
CA PHE A 15 -29.36 -14.78 -10.34
C PHE A 15 -28.27 -14.02 -11.10
N ILE A 16 -28.08 -12.76 -10.73
CA ILE A 16 -26.90 -12.00 -11.13
C ILE A 16 -25.74 -12.61 -10.33
N CYS A 17 -25.02 -13.52 -10.98
CA CYS A 17 -23.75 -14.01 -10.49
C CYS A 17 -22.78 -12.81 -10.50
N SER A 18 -22.67 -12.12 -9.36
CA SER A 18 -21.65 -11.10 -9.14
C SER A 18 -20.31 -11.82 -9.14
N CYS A 19 -19.63 -11.86 -10.28
CA CYS A 19 -18.23 -12.23 -10.33
C CYS A 19 -17.47 -11.22 -9.48
N SER A 20 -17.05 -11.66 -8.30
CA SER A 20 -16.04 -10.98 -7.51
C SER A 20 -14.80 -10.82 -8.40
N GLU A 21 -14.57 -9.62 -8.92
CA GLU A 21 -13.30 -9.27 -9.56
C GLU A 21 -12.19 -9.52 -8.55
N GLY A 22 -11.37 -10.53 -8.86
CA GLY A 22 -10.14 -10.77 -8.11
C GLY A 22 -9.37 -9.48 -8.01
N SER A 23 -9.04 -9.04 -6.80
CA SER A 23 -8.34 -7.79 -6.53
C SER A 23 -7.08 -7.77 -7.38
N LYS A 24 -7.04 -6.91 -8.41
CA LYS A 24 -5.80 -6.56 -9.09
C LYS A 24 -4.86 -6.10 -7.99
N GLN A 25 -3.77 -6.84 -7.79
CA GLN A 25 -2.76 -6.45 -6.82
C GLN A 25 -2.32 -5.04 -7.22
N ASP A 26 -2.62 -4.08 -6.35
CA ASP A 26 -2.30 -2.68 -6.58
C ASP A 26 -0.78 -2.51 -6.46
N ILE A 27 -0.10 -2.62 -7.62
CA ILE A 27 1.35 -2.51 -7.70
C ILE A 27 1.71 -1.05 -7.92
N CYS A 28 2.48 -0.55 -7.01
CA CYS A 28 3.04 0.78 -6.99
C CYS A 28 4.21 0.87 -7.97
N VAL A 29 4.16 1.81 -8.91
CA VAL A 29 5.24 2.09 -9.85
C VAL A 29 5.93 3.38 -9.40
N LEU A 30 6.90 3.25 -8.49
CA LEU A 30 7.59 4.38 -7.86
C LEU A 30 8.31 5.30 -8.87
N GLU A 31 8.71 4.76 -10.03
CA GLU A 31 9.32 5.54 -11.12
C GLU A 31 8.36 6.55 -11.75
N LYS A 32 7.04 6.35 -11.59
CA LYS A 32 6.01 7.28 -12.08
C LYS A 32 5.64 8.36 -11.08
N GLY A 33 6.13 8.25 -9.86
CA GLY A 33 5.87 9.19 -8.78
C GLY A 33 5.49 8.52 -7.47
N PRO A 34 5.20 9.30 -6.42
CA PRO A 34 4.78 8.79 -5.13
C PRO A 34 3.52 7.93 -5.23
N CYS A 35 3.51 6.82 -4.55
CA CYS A 35 2.32 5.98 -4.44
C CYS A 35 1.47 6.42 -3.26
N VAL A 36 0.17 6.51 -3.46
CA VAL A 36 -0.77 7.04 -2.48
C VAL A 36 -1.73 5.94 -2.02
N LYS A 37 -1.93 5.85 -0.73
CA LYS A 37 -2.99 5.04 -0.11
C LYS A 37 -3.69 5.81 1.01
N VAL A 38 -4.94 5.49 1.24
CA VAL A 38 -5.74 6.12 2.28
C VAL A 38 -6.08 5.10 3.37
N ILE A 39 -5.93 5.51 4.62
CA ILE A 39 -6.40 4.78 5.80
C ILE A 39 -7.00 5.79 6.80
N ASP A 40 -8.20 5.51 7.31
CA ASP A 40 -8.86 6.35 8.33
C ASP A 40 -8.79 7.85 8.06
N SER A 41 -9.14 8.28 6.85
CA SER A 41 -9.16 9.69 6.43
C SER A 41 -7.79 10.38 6.37
N ILE A 42 -6.70 9.63 6.43
CA ILE A 42 -5.35 10.12 6.17
C ILE A 42 -4.80 9.55 4.87
N GLU A 43 -4.10 10.38 4.12
CA GLU A 43 -3.35 9.95 2.95
C GLU A 43 -1.92 9.63 3.34
N VAL A 44 -1.44 8.46 2.91
CA VAL A 44 -0.07 8.02 3.09
C VAL A 44 0.58 7.90 1.72
N LEU A 45 1.65 8.66 1.51
CA LEU A 45 2.40 8.67 0.27
C LEU A 45 3.76 8.01 0.52
N LEU A 46 4.13 7.07 -0.35
CA LEU A 46 5.45 6.44 -0.34
C LEU A 46 6.22 6.84 -1.60
N SER A 47 7.45 7.30 -1.41
CA SER A 47 8.46 7.46 -2.46
C SER A 47 9.80 6.90 -2.00
N ALA A 48 10.72 6.67 -2.92
CA ALA A 48 12.05 6.16 -2.62
C ALA A 48 13.08 6.64 -3.63
N GLU A 49 14.34 6.72 -3.20
CA GLU A 49 15.48 7.17 -3.99
C GLU A 49 16.74 6.35 -3.65
N PRO A 50 17.62 6.05 -4.65
CA PRO A 50 17.48 6.29 -6.08
C PRO A 50 16.51 5.31 -6.76
N LEU A 51 15.99 5.70 -7.92
CA LEU A 51 15.16 4.83 -8.76
C LEU A 51 15.96 4.41 -10.01
N PRO A 52 15.70 3.22 -10.57
CA PRO A 52 14.82 2.16 -10.08
C PRO A 52 15.37 1.50 -8.82
N LEU A 53 14.49 0.97 -7.96
CA LEU A 53 14.90 0.25 -6.77
C LEU A 53 15.73 -0.99 -7.12
N GLN A 54 16.86 -1.16 -6.44
CA GLN A 54 17.77 -2.28 -6.65
C GLN A 54 18.11 -2.97 -5.33
N ALA A 55 18.17 -4.31 -5.37
CA ALA A 55 18.62 -5.07 -4.21
C ALA A 55 20.08 -4.75 -3.85
N PHE A 56 20.41 -4.82 -2.57
CA PHE A 56 21.71 -4.53 -2.00
C PHE A 56 22.22 -3.10 -2.20
N LYS A 57 21.37 -2.18 -2.65
CA LYS A 57 21.69 -0.76 -2.70
C LYS A 57 21.00 0.01 -1.59
N GLU A 58 21.72 0.96 -1.00
CA GLU A 58 21.12 1.88 -0.04
C GLU A 58 20.02 2.68 -0.72
N THR A 59 18.85 2.66 -0.12
CA THR A 59 17.64 3.33 -0.60
C THR A 59 17.14 4.26 0.50
N THR A 60 16.88 5.51 0.15
CA THR A 60 16.18 6.45 1.03
C THR A 60 14.68 6.31 0.79
N PHE A 61 13.96 5.89 1.81
CA PHE A 61 12.49 5.85 1.80
C PHE A 61 11.95 7.15 2.37
N ILE A 62 10.92 7.67 1.73
CA ILE A 62 10.25 8.91 2.10
C ILE A 62 8.76 8.60 2.24
N VAL A 63 8.23 8.85 3.43
CA VAL A 63 6.80 8.71 3.72
C VAL A 63 6.23 10.07 4.06
N GLN A 64 5.16 10.46 3.38
CA GLN A 64 4.40 11.66 3.72
C GLN A 64 3.01 11.24 4.21
N ILE A 65 2.56 11.86 5.30
CA ILE A 65 1.23 11.62 5.84
C ILE A 65 0.48 12.94 5.84
N LYS A 66 -0.69 12.97 5.19
CA LYS A 66 -1.58 14.12 5.08
C LYS A 66 -2.91 13.78 5.74
N GLY A 67 -3.43 14.70 6.58
CA GLY A 67 -4.74 14.55 7.23
C GLY A 67 -4.90 15.44 8.44
N LYS A 68 -6.14 15.67 8.85
CA LYS A 68 -6.46 16.66 9.90
C LYS A 68 -6.09 16.23 11.34
N GLU A 69 -5.95 14.94 11.60
CA GLU A 69 -5.77 14.42 12.96
C GLU A 69 -4.50 13.56 13.10
N VAL A 70 -3.47 13.89 12.35
CA VAL A 70 -2.21 13.14 12.46
C VAL A 70 -1.41 13.68 13.60
N LYS A 71 -1.28 12.87 14.66
CA LYS A 71 -0.38 13.19 15.78
C LYS A 71 1.07 13.21 15.27
N PRO A 72 1.85 14.24 15.62
CA PRO A 72 3.24 14.29 15.23
C PRO A 72 4.04 13.23 15.99
N ASN A 73 4.23 12.07 15.39
CA ASN A 73 5.20 11.10 15.89
C ASN A 73 6.61 11.53 15.47
N GLU A 74 7.61 11.19 16.27
CA GLU A 74 9.02 11.47 15.93
C GLU A 74 9.56 10.47 14.92
N GLU A 75 9.07 9.23 14.97
CA GLU A 75 9.53 8.12 14.14
C GLU A 75 8.37 7.25 13.66
N LEU A 76 8.54 6.64 12.47
CA LEU A 76 7.71 5.57 11.94
C LEU A 76 8.57 4.36 11.61
N ILE A 77 7.97 3.20 11.57
CA ILE A 77 8.61 1.96 11.10
C ILE A 77 8.10 1.63 9.71
N LEU A 78 9.02 1.41 8.78
CA LEU A 78 8.78 0.83 7.49
C LEU A 78 9.29 -0.60 7.50
N ASP A 79 8.41 -1.59 7.44
CA ASP A 79 8.77 -3.00 7.41
C ASP A 79 8.78 -3.50 5.96
N LEU A 80 9.96 -3.96 5.51
CA LEU A 80 10.17 -4.46 4.15
C LEU A 80 10.02 -5.98 4.16
N THR A 81 9.01 -6.47 3.46
CA THR A 81 8.67 -7.89 3.42
C THR A 81 8.35 -8.36 2.00
N MET A 82 8.14 -9.64 1.82
CA MET A 82 7.67 -10.19 0.55
C MET A 82 6.33 -10.91 0.74
N PRO A 83 5.36 -10.69 -0.15
CA PRO A 83 4.10 -11.42 -0.09
C PRO A 83 4.32 -12.93 -0.15
N GLY A 84 3.83 -13.66 0.86
CA GLY A 84 3.91 -15.12 0.92
C GLY A 84 5.29 -15.71 1.23
N MET A 85 6.28 -14.88 1.63
CA MET A 85 7.60 -15.36 2.02
C MET A 85 8.14 -14.58 3.22
N TYR A 86 8.62 -15.31 4.23
CA TYR A 86 9.30 -14.69 5.36
C TYR A 86 10.76 -14.39 5.02
N MET A 87 11.14 -13.11 5.04
CA MET A 87 12.50 -12.63 4.72
C MET A 87 13.26 -12.15 5.97
N GLY A 88 12.81 -12.57 7.16
CA GLY A 88 13.36 -12.04 8.40
C GLY A 88 12.80 -10.66 8.74
N LYS A 89 13.32 -10.06 9.80
CA LYS A 89 13.00 -8.71 10.22
C LYS A 89 13.85 -7.73 9.43
N ASN A 90 13.20 -6.96 8.53
CA ASN A 90 13.89 -5.98 7.69
C ASN A 90 13.17 -4.62 7.80
N GLN A 91 13.47 -3.91 8.87
CA GLN A 91 12.80 -2.68 9.25
C GLN A 91 13.70 -1.47 9.03
N VAL A 92 13.11 -0.41 8.49
CA VAL A 92 13.72 0.90 8.34
C VAL A 92 13.05 1.86 9.32
N VAL A 93 13.82 2.49 10.18
CA VAL A 93 13.32 3.57 11.03
C VAL A 93 13.30 4.85 10.22
N LEU A 94 12.11 5.42 10.07
CA LEU A 94 11.88 6.68 9.38
C LEU A 94 11.76 7.78 10.41
N LYS A 95 12.68 8.75 10.37
CA LYS A 95 12.69 9.91 11.26
C LYS A 95 11.91 11.07 10.64
N ARG A 96 11.21 11.81 11.48
CA ARG A 96 10.50 13.00 11.05
C ARG A 96 11.48 14.05 10.52
N THR A 97 11.16 14.61 9.37
CA THR A 97 11.89 15.71 8.74
C THR A 97 10.95 16.89 8.51
N VAL A 98 11.51 18.09 8.52
CA VAL A 98 10.73 19.29 8.22
C VAL A 98 10.42 19.28 6.72
N ALA A 99 9.13 19.26 6.35
CA ALA A 99 8.73 19.44 4.97
C ALA A 99 8.74 20.93 4.65
N GLU A 100 9.64 21.38 3.79
CA GLU A 100 9.58 22.74 3.26
C GLU A 100 8.37 22.84 2.32
N GLY A 101 7.41 23.71 2.67
CA GLY A 101 6.36 24.16 1.77
C GLY A 101 4.98 23.49 1.85
N GLU A 102 4.77 22.36 2.52
CA GLU A 102 3.45 21.74 2.68
C GLU A 102 2.89 21.92 4.10
N LYS A 103 2.03 22.91 4.28
CA LYS A 103 1.27 23.07 5.54
C LYS A 103 0.34 21.87 5.74
N GLY A 104 0.53 21.16 6.87
CA GLY A 104 -0.35 20.04 7.26
C GLY A 104 0.10 18.65 6.80
N ALA A 105 1.27 18.49 6.16
CA ALA A 105 1.86 17.21 5.87
C ALA A 105 3.02 16.90 6.82
N LEU A 106 3.05 15.66 7.33
CA LEU A 106 4.19 15.13 8.09
C LEU A 106 5.07 14.35 7.13
N ARG A 107 6.37 14.65 7.10
CA ARG A 107 7.35 13.94 6.27
C ARG A 107 8.31 13.15 7.15
N PHE A 108 8.56 11.91 6.75
CA PHE A 108 9.47 11.00 7.42
C PHE A 108 10.44 10.43 6.40
N THR A 109 11.72 10.31 6.76
CA THR A 109 12.76 9.77 5.90
C THR A 109 13.62 8.77 6.64
N GLY A 110 14.07 7.75 5.95
CA GLY A 110 15.00 6.76 6.50
C GLY A 110 15.73 5.99 5.41
N LYS A 111 16.90 5.48 5.73
CA LYS A 111 17.71 4.70 4.80
C LYS A 111 17.64 3.23 5.15
N GLY A 112 17.52 2.40 4.12
CA GLY A 112 17.49 0.96 4.25
C GLY A 112 18.06 0.26 3.03
N ILE A 113 18.24 -1.05 3.15
CA ILE A 113 18.72 -1.90 2.06
C ILE A 113 17.67 -2.98 1.85
N ILE A 114 17.23 -3.15 0.61
CA ILE A 114 16.34 -4.24 0.25
C ILE A 114 17.20 -5.46 -0.06
N PRO A 115 17.06 -6.58 0.66
CA PRO A 115 17.83 -7.79 0.36
C PRO A 115 17.36 -8.43 -0.94
N ARG A 116 18.19 -9.30 -1.50
CA ARG A 116 17.80 -10.11 -2.66
C ARG A 116 17.05 -11.35 -2.19
N CYS A 117 15.95 -11.65 -2.87
CA CYS A 117 15.26 -12.91 -2.65
C CYS A 117 16.03 -14.06 -3.27
N PRO A 118 16.36 -15.14 -2.53
CA PRO A 118 17.07 -16.30 -3.09
C PRO A 118 16.33 -16.98 -4.22
N SER A 119 15.00 -16.95 -4.22
CA SER A 119 14.17 -17.51 -5.29
C SER A 119 14.02 -16.60 -6.52
N GLY A 120 14.66 -15.43 -6.54
CA GLY A 120 14.61 -14.49 -7.65
C GLY A 120 13.28 -13.70 -7.78
N LYS A 121 12.37 -13.84 -6.82
CA LYS A 121 11.13 -13.05 -6.82
C LYS A 121 11.44 -11.57 -6.59
N THR A 122 10.82 -10.70 -7.39
CA THR A 122 11.06 -9.26 -7.39
C THR A 122 9.99 -8.45 -6.69
N LEU A 123 8.83 -9.03 -6.39
CA LEU A 123 7.72 -8.34 -5.74
C LEU A 123 7.96 -8.19 -4.25
N TRP A 124 8.08 -6.95 -3.79
CA TRP A 124 8.25 -6.56 -2.39
C TRP A 124 7.04 -5.79 -1.88
N GLU A 125 6.93 -5.73 -0.58
CA GLU A 125 5.89 -4.97 0.12
C GLU A 125 6.53 -4.13 1.23
N ALA A 126 6.33 -2.82 1.17
CA ALA A 126 6.68 -1.90 2.24
C ALA A 126 5.45 -1.64 3.10
N ARG A 127 5.50 -2.00 4.37
CA ARG A 127 4.45 -1.79 5.35
C ARG A 127 4.80 -0.59 6.22
N VAL A 128 4.10 0.51 6.03
CA VAL A 128 4.22 1.69 6.90
C VAL A 128 3.37 1.46 8.13
N ILE A 129 4.00 1.33 9.29
CA ILE A 129 3.32 1.13 10.58
C ILE A 129 3.08 2.48 11.20
N ILE A 130 1.81 2.87 11.30
CA ILE A 130 1.38 4.15 11.85
C ILE A 130 0.78 3.88 13.22
N PRO A 131 1.41 4.34 14.33
CA PRO A 131 0.88 4.12 15.67
C PRO A 131 -0.58 4.57 15.81
N GLU A 132 -1.38 3.78 16.51
CA GLU A 132 -2.82 4.01 16.77
C GLU A 132 -3.74 3.99 15.53
N ARG A 133 -3.20 3.88 14.30
CA ARG A 133 -3.96 3.91 13.05
C ARG A 133 -3.89 2.60 12.27
N GLY A 134 -2.81 1.85 12.41
CA GLY A 134 -2.63 0.57 11.71
C GLY A 134 -1.49 0.58 10.69
N THR A 135 -1.60 -0.26 9.69
CA THR A 135 -0.53 -0.51 8.72
C THR A 135 -1.03 -0.27 7.30
N VAL A 136 -0.25 0.46 6.52
CA VAL A 136 -0.49 0.69 5.08
C VAL A 136 0.59 -0.02 4.29
N ALA A 137 0.20 -0.88 3.36
CA ALA A 137 1.12 -1.70 2.58
C ALA A 137 1.19 -1.24 1.12
N PHE A 138 2.41 -1.05 0.61
CA PHE A 138 2.70 -0.70 -0.78
C PHE A 138 3.49 -1.83 -1.42
N ARG A 139 3.02 -2.36 -2.54
CA ARG A 139 3.69 -3.42 -3.30
C ARG A 139 4.40 -2.84 -4.51
N PHE A 140 5.64 -3.21 -4.73
CA PHE A 140 6.48 -2.72 -5.82
C PHE A 140 7.49 -3.77 -6.25
N HIS A 141 8.07 -3.58 -7.44
CA HIS A 141 9.12 -4.45 -7.93
C HIS A 141 10.51 -3.86 -7.64
N VAL A 142 11.45 -4.75 -7.37
CA VAL A 142 12.87 -4.46 -7.14
C VAL A 142 13.70 -5.14 -8.22
N LYS A 143 14.68 -4.46 -8.78
CA LYS A 143 15.63 -5.02 -9.75
C LYS A 143 16.77 -5.75 -9.03
N TYR A 144 17.26 -6.81 -9.64
CA TYR A 144 18.37 -7.63 -9.13
C TYR A 144 19.58 -7.55 -10.05
#